data_75b20c85de5f08656f5bffe48c7bcf36
#
_entry.id   75b20c85de5f08656f5bffe48c7bcf36
#
_cell.length_a   1.000
_cell.length_b   1.000
_cell.length_c   1.000
_cell.angle_alpha   90.00
_cell.angle_beta   90.00
_cell.angle_gamma   90.00
#
_symmetry.space_group_name_H-M   'P 1'
#
loop_
_entity.id
_entity.type
_entity.pdbx_description
1 polymer ?
#
loop_
_entity_poly.entity_id
_entity_poly.type
_entity_poly.pdbx_seq_one_letter_code
_entity_poly.pdbx_strand_id
1 'polypeptide(L)'
;MSYVNEILERVAAQNPGQPEFLQAVTEVLESLQVVIEKNEDAYRKNAFLERLVTPERIIMFRVPWVDDKGQVQVNNGYRVQFNSAIGPYKGGLRFHPSVNQGILKFLGFEQTFKNSLTGLPIGGGKGGADFDPKGKSDREVMAFCQSFMTELYKYIGENEDVPAGDIGVGGREIGYLYGQYKRLTGQYEGVLTGKGLSFGGSLARTQATGYGLLYLTDELLRCNGRELKGKTVAVSGAGNVATYAIEKAWQLGAKPVTCSDSTGWIYDPDGIDVATLIDVKQVKRARLTEYAKARPNSVYHEGKGVWTTKCDVALPCATQNELLLDDAKALVANGCFAVCEGANMPTSLDATKYLQSQGVLFCPGKASNAGGVATSALEMTQNSQRLSWSFEEVDAKLKDIMVNIFHNVDNAAKEYGMEGNYVAGANIAGFLKVADAMNAQGIV
;
A
#
# COMPACT_ATOMS: atom_id res chain seq x y z
N MET A 1 16.68 -29.90 -8.10
CA MET A 1 16.32 -28.45 -8.00
C MET A 1 15.07 -28.37 -7.16
N SER A 2 14.93 -27.39 -6.24
CA SER A 2 13.70 -27.23 -5.47
C SER A 2 12.57 -26.73 -6.37
N TYR A 3 11.33 -27.00 -6.00
CA TYR A 3 10.16 -26.56 -6.79
C TYR A 3 10.16 -25.03 -6.97
N VAL A 4 10.52 -24.29 -5.92
CA VAL A 4 10.67 -22.83 -5.99
C VAL A 4 11.67 -22.42 -7.09
N ASN A 5 12.86 -23.02 -7.13
CA ASN A 5 13.86 -22.67 -8.12
C ASN A 5 13.42 -22.96 -9.56
N GLU A 6 12.75 -24.10 -9.78
CA GLU A 6 12.17 -24.43 -11.10
C GLU A 6 11.17 -23.37 -11.56
N ILE A 7 10.32 -22.89 -10.64
CA ILE A 7 9.35 -21.83 -10.94
C ILE A 7 10.03 -20.50 -11.22
N LEU A 8 11.06 -20.13 -10.46
CA LEU A 8 11.81 -18.89 -10.69
C LEU A 8 12.49 -18.87 -12.06
N GLU A 9 13.11 -19.99 -12.47
CA GLU A 9 13.68 -20.11 -13.81
C GLU A 9 12.62 -19.98 -14.90
N ARG A 10 11.46 -20.63 -14.72
CA ARG A 10 10.33 -20.53 -15.64
C ARG A 10 9.78 -19.11 -15.74
N VAL A 11 9.58 -18.42 -14.61
CA VAL A 11 9.10 -17.04 -14.60
C VAL A 11 10.08 -16.12 -15.31
N ALA A 12 11.39 -16.28 -15.08
CA ALA A 12 12.42 -15.50 -15.76
C ALA A 12 12.39 -15.70 -17.28
N ALA A 13 12.26 -16.94 -17.73
CA ALA A 13 12.19 -17.28 -19.16
C ALA A 13 10.91 -16.73 -19.83
N GLN A 14 9.78 -16.74 -19.13
CA GLN A 14 8.48 -16.32 -19.67
C GLN A 14 8.24 -14.80 -19.61
N ASN A 15 9.04 -14.06 -18.84
CA ASN A 15 8.86 -12.61 -18.61
C ASN A 15 10.13 -11.81 -18.92
N PRO A 16 10.71 -11.94 -20.11
CA PRO A 16 11.89 -11.17 -20.48
C PRO A 16 11.56 -9.67 -20.46
N GLY A 17 12.43 -8.85 -19.85
CA GLY A 17 12.24 -7.41 -19.75
C GLY A 17 11.26 -6.93 -18.69
N GLN A 18 10.90 -7.79 -17.72
CA GLN A 18 10.05 -7.41 -16.57
C GLN A 18 10.81 -7.60 -15.22
N PRO A 19 11.89 -6.86 -14.99
CA PRO A 19 12.77 -7.08 -13.83
C PRO A 19 12.06 -6.89 -12.49
N GLU A 20 11.15 -5.91 -12.37
CA GLU A 20 10.42 -5.65 -11.14
C GLU A 20 9.48 -6.82 -10.78
N PHE A 21 8.83 -7.41 -11.78
CA PHE A 21 7.99 -8.58 -11.56
C PHE A 21 8.82 -9.80 -11.12
N LEU A 22 9.94 -10.05 -11.80
CA LEU A 22 10.83 -11.15 -11.44
C LEU A 22 11.39 -10.98 -10.03
N GLN A 23 11.81 -9.78 -9.66
CA GLN A 23 12.30 -9.49 -8.31
C GLN A 23 11.22 -9.79 -7.26
N ALA A 24 10.00 -9.30 -7.44
CA ALA A 24 8.92 -9.53 -6.48
C ALA A 24 8.56 -11.00 -6.31
N VAL A 25 8.48 -11.74 -7.42
CA VAL A 25 8.23 -13.20 -7.36
C VAL A 25 9.36 -13.91 -6.63
N THR A 26 10.62 -13.55 -6.91
CA THR A 26 11.79 -14.14 -6.23
C THR A 26 11.74 -13.89 -4.73
N GLU A 27 11.57 -12.65 -4.30
CA GLU A 27 11.52 -12.29 -2.87
C GLU A 27 10.40 -13.01 -2.11
N VAL A 28 9.23 -13.14 -2.73
CA VAL A 28 8.10 -13.83 -2.11
C VAL A 28 8.36 -15.34 -2.07
N LEU A 29 8.68 -15.98 -3.19
CA LEU A 29 8.83 -17.44 -3.24
C LEU A 29 10.02 -17.96 -2.41
N GLU A 30 11.14 -17.22 -2.36
CA GLU A 30 12.28 -17.58 -1.47
C GLU A 30 11.86 -17.55 0.00
N SER A 31 11.07 -16.56 0.41
CA SER A 31 10.56 -16.48 1.79
C SER A 31 9.53 -17.57 2.13
N LEU A 32 8.91 -18.18 1.12
CA LEU A 32 7.91 -19.24 1.26
C LEU A 32 8.48 -20.65 1.15
N GLN A 33 9.78 -20.81 0.88
CA GLN A 33 10.38 -22.13 0.65
C GLN A 33 10.09 -23.11 1.80
N VAL A 34 10.20 -22.66 3.05
CA VAL A 34 9.93 -23.48 4.24
C VAL A 34 8.48 -23.96 4.31
N VAL A 35 7.53 -23.22 3.76
CA VAL A 35 6.10 -23.58 3.72
C VAL A 35 5.85 -24.57 2.58
N ILE A 36 6.44 -24.27 1.42
CA ILE A 36 6.25 -25.06 0.19
C ILE A 36 6.83 -26.46 0.34
N GLU A 37 8.02 -26.59 0.94
CA GLU A 37 8.68 -27.89 1.16
C GLU A 37 7.86 -28.85 2.04
N LYS A 38 7.07 -28.32 2.99
CA LYS A 38 6.19 -29.15 3.84
C LYS A 38 5.08 -29.87 3.06
N ASN A 39 4.66 -29.33 1.89
CA ASN A 39 3.57 -29.86 1.08
C ASN A 39 3.92 -29.89 -0.42
N GLU A 40 5.19 -30.05 -0.76
CA GLU A 40 5.69 -29.90 -2.14
C GLU A 40 4.97 -30.80 -3.14
N ASP A 41 4.75 -32.09 -2.81
CA ASP A 41 4.08 -33.03 -3.70
C ASP A 41 2.65 -32.60 -4.06
N ALA A 42 1.90 -32.09 -3.09
CA ALA A 42 0.54 -31.60 -3.29
C ALA A 42 0.52 -30.35 -4.17
N TYR A 43 1.45 -29.42 -3.93
CA TYR A 43 1.57 -28.20 -4.71
C TYR A 43 2.01 -28.48 -6.15
N ARG A 44 2.98 -29.38 -6.36
CA ARG A 44 3.41 -29.80 -7.71
C ARG A 44 2.28 -30.47 -8.48
N LYS A 45 1.56 -31.39 -7.86
CA LYS A 45 0.44 -32.11 -8.49
C LYS A 45 -0.62 -31.18 -9.06
N ASN A 46 -0.86 -30.04 -8.40
CA ASN A 46 -1.87 -29.07 -8.79
C ASN A 46 -1.30 -27.87 -9.57
N ALA A 47 -0.02 -27.92 -9.99
CA ALA A 47 0.69 -26.78 -10.60
C ALA A 47 0.45 -25.47 -9.82
N PHE A 48 0.53 -25.56 -8.49
CA PHE A 48 0.07 -24.50 -7.61
C PHE A 48 0.87 -23.22 -7.77
N LEU A 49 2.20 -23.29 -7.74
CA LEU A 49 3.06 -22.11 -7.87
C LEU A 49 2.96 -21.49 -9.26
N GLU A 50 2.81 -22.31 -10.30
CA GLU A 50 2.58 -21.84 -11.67
C GLU A 50 1.33 -20.96 -11.75
N ARG A 51 0.23 -21.39 -11.14
CA ARG A 51 -1.02 -20.62 -11.06
C ARG A 51 -0.87 -19.36 -10.18
N LEU A 52 -0.15 -19.48 -9.06
CA LEU A 52 0.05 -18.38 -8.13
C LEU A 52 0.84 -17.22 -8.75
N VAL A 53 1.83 -17.49 -9.61
CA VAL A 53 2.68 -16.48 -10.22
C VAL A 53 2.19 -16.01 -11.59
N THR A 54 1.11 -16.59 -12.09
CA THR A 54 0.49 -16.22 -13.37
C THR A 54 -0.79 -15.44 -13.10
N PRO A 55 -0.94 -14.21 -13.60
CA PRO A 55 -2.21 -13.48 -13.45
C PRO A 55 -3.33 -14.20 -14.18
N GLU A 56 -4.53 -14.23 -13.59
CA GLU A 56 -5.71 -14.84 -14.20
C GLU A 56 -6.08 -14.15 -15.51
N ARG A 57 -5.91 -12.82 -15.60
CA ARG A 57 -6.19 -12.06 -16.81
C ARG A 57 -5.39 -10.75 -16.87
N ILE A 58 -4.96 -10.38 -18.06
CA ILE A 58 -4.42 -9.05 -18.37
C ILE A 58 -5.23 -8.45 -19.50
N ILE A 59 -5.78 -7.27 -19.28
CA ILE A 59 -6.49 -6.48 -20.29
C ILE A 59 -5.61 -5.30 -20.66
N MET A 60 -5.33 -5.12 -21.95
CA MET A 60 -4.64 -3.97 -22.50
C MET A 60 -5.54 -3.30 -23.54
N PHE A 61 -5.65 -2.00 -23.49
CA PHE A 61 -6.50 -1.23 -24.40
C PHE A 61 -5.92 0.13 -24.73
N ARG A 62 -6.31 0.65 -25.89
CA ARG A 62 -5.95 1.99 -26.36
C ARG A 62 -6.89 3.02 -25.76
N VAL A 63 -6.33 4.15 -25.30
CA VAL A 63 -7.07 5.27 -24.72
C VAL A 63 -6.84 6.54 -25.57
N PRO A 64 -7.68 6.80 -26.58
CA PRO A 64 -7.61 8.05 -27.36
C PRO A 64 -8.40 9.15 -26.62
N TRP A 65 -7.84 10.36 -26.57
CA TRP A 65 -8.49 11.53 -25.98
C TRP A 65 -8.03 12.81 -26.68
N VAL A 66 -8.76 13.91 -26.47
CA VAL A 66 -8.45 15.20 -27.11
C VAL A 66 -7.97 16.19 -26.06
N ASP A 67 -6.82 16.81 -26.30
CA ASP A 67 -6.24 17.82 -25.42
C ASP A 67 -6.89 19.20 -25.58
N ASP A 68 -6.47 20.15 -24.76
CA ASP A 68 -6.99 21.52 -24.78
C ASP A 68 -6.71 22.28 -26.06
N LYS A 69 -5.76 21.81 -26.87
CA LYS A 69 -5.43 22.37 -28.20
C LYS A 69 -6.22 21.72 -29.32
N GLY A 70 -7.11 20.76 -29.01
CA GLY A 70 -7.89 20.02 -30.00
C GLY A 70 -7.10 18.90 -30.71
N GLN A 71 -5.94 18.53 -30.17
CA GLN A 71 -5.11 17.46 -30.73
C GLN A 71 -5.49 16.11 -30.11
N VAL A 72 -5.51 15.06 -30.93
CA VAL A 72 -5.74 13.69 -30.49
C VAL A 72 -4.47 13.16 -29.84
N GLN A 73 -4.61 12.71 -28.62
CA GLN A 73 -3.59 12.01 -27.84
C GLN A 73 -3.97 10.54 -27.71
N VAL A 74 -2.98 9.66 -27.57
CA VAL A 74 -3.20 8.21 -27.43
C VAL A 74 -2.30 7.67 -26.33
N ASN A 75 -2.91 7.02 -25.34
CA ASN A 75 -2.22 6.32 -24.27
C ASN A 75 -2.58 4.83 -24.26
N ASN A 76 -1.80 4.04 -23.53
CA ASN A 76 -2.08 2.64 -23.26
C ASN A 76 -2.68 2.47 -21.87
N GLY A 77 -3.85 1.84 -21.81
CA GLY A 77 -4.52 1.46 -20.58
C GLY A 77 -4.34 -0.02 -20.27
N TYR A 78 -4.29 -0.37 -18.99
CA TYR A 78 -4.10 -1.74 -18.52
C TYR A 78 -4.95 -2.04 -17.30
N ARG A 79 -5.41 -3.30 -17.19
CA ARG A 79 -5.88 -3.90 -15.95
C ARG A 79 -5.35 -5.31 -15.81
N VAL A 80 -4.63 -5.57 -14.73
CA VAL A 80 -4.17 -6.90 -14.33
C VAL A 80 -5.12 -7.41 -13.25
N GLN A 81 -5.88 -8.42 -13.58
CA GLN A 81 -6.70 -9.22 -12.68
C GLN A 81 -5.85 -10.41 -12.27
N PHE A 82 -5.20 -10.29 -11.09
CA PHE A 82 -4.11 -11.19 -10.76
C PHE A 82 -4.58 -12.49 -10.12
N ASN A 83 -5.37 -12.38 -9.05
CA ASN A 83 -5.89 -13.55 -8.33
C ASN A 83 -7.21 -13.21 -7.64
N SER A 84 -8.24 -14.00 -7.89
CA SER A 84 -9.59 -13.83 -7.34
C SER A 84 -9.98 -14.89 -6.29
N ALA A 85 -9.06 -15.75 -5.88
CA ALA A 85 -9.39 -16.88 -5.00
C ALA A 85 -10.04 -16.46 -3.66
N ILE A 86 -9.72 -15.28 -3.14
CA ILE A 86 -10.27 -14.79 -1.87
C ILE A 86 -11.33 -13.69 -2.02
N GLY A 87 -11.69 -13.32 -3.24
CA GLY A 87 -12.73 -12.31 -3.51
C GLY A 87 -12.48 -11.52 -4.79
N PRO A 88 -13.31 -10.51 -5.08
CA PRO A 88 -13.16 -9.65 -6.26
C PRO A 88 -11.76 -9.06 -6.38
N TYR A 89 -11.25 -8.92 -7.60
CA TYR A 89 -9.96 -8.28 -7.79
C TYR A 89 -9.98 -6.86 -7.20
N LYS A 90 -8.97 -6.51 -6.43
CA LYS A 90 -8.89 -5.23 -5.74
C LYS A 90 -7.51 -4.63 -5.85
N GLY A 91 -7.42 -3.39 -6.30
CA GLY A 91 -6.16 -2.65 -6.36
C GLY A 91 -6.26 -1.37 -7.17
N GLY A 92 -5.32 -0.45 -6.93
CA GLY A 92 -5.36 0.91 -7.48
C GLY A 92 -5.12 1.00 -8.98
N LEU A 93 -5.57 2.11 -9.56
CA LEU A 93 -5.20 2.58 -10.88
C LEU A 93 -4.07 3.61 -10.74
N ARG A 94 -2.99 3.43 -11.50
CA ARG A 94 -1.86 4.36 -11.54
C ARG A 94 -1.82 5.11 -12.86
N PHE A 95 -1.82 6.44 -12.83
CA PHE A 95 -1.58 7.26 -14.01
C PHE A 95 -0.20 7.91 -13.90
N HIS A 96 0.74 7.35 -14.65
CA HIS A 96 2.13 7.80 -14.62
C HIS A 96 2.86 7.35 -15.89
N PRO A 97 3.76 8.15 -16.50
CA PRO A 97 4.49 7.78 -17.71
C PRO A 97 5.28 6.47 -17.65
N SER A 98 5.68 6.04 -16.46
CA SER A 98 6.40 4.78 -16.29
C SER A 98 5.53 3.53 -16.33
N VAL A 99 4.20 3.67 -16.37
CA VAL A 99 3.28 2.53 -16.34
C VAL A 99 3.45 1.66 -17.58
N ASN A 100 3.68 0.38 -17.34
CA ASN A 100 3.72 -0.67 -18.34
C ASN A 100 3.18 -1.98 -17.76
N GLN A 101 3.03 -2.98 -18.61
CA GLN A 101 2.48 -4.29 -18.19
C GLN A 101 3.29 -4.97 -17.08
N GLY A 102 4.62 -4.92 -17.15
CA GLY A 102 5.51 -5.56 -16.15
C GLY A 102 5.35 -4.96 -14.76
N ILE A 103 5.32 -3.63 -14.68
CA ILE A 103 5.09 -2.90 -13.43
C ILE A 103 3.72 -3.24 -12.84
N LEU A 104 2.68 -3.31 -13.66
CA LEU A 104 1.33 -3.61 -13.18
C LEU A 104 1.18 -5.08 -12.78
N LYS A 105 1.87 -6.02 -13.43
CA LYS A 105 1.96 -7.42 -12.98
C LYS A 105 2.62 -7.52 -11.61
N PHE A 106 3.77 -6.89 -11.44
CA PHE A 106 4.47 -6.79 -10.17
C PHE A 106 3.54 -6.30 -9.06
N LEU A 107 2.92 -5.13 -9.28
CA LEU A 107 2.03 -4.52 -8.29
C LEU A 107 0.77 -5.35 -8.02
N GLY A 108 0.23 -6.05 -9.02
CA GLY A 108 -0.93 -6.94 -8.87
C GLY A 108 -0.59 -8.19 -8.07
N PHE A 109 0.58 -8.78 -8.29
CA PHE A 109 1.11 -9.89 -7.52
C PHE A 109 1.26 -9.54 -6.04
N GLU A 110 1.95 -8.45 -5.72
CA GLU A 110 2.10 -7.97 -4.33
C GLU A 110 0.76 -7.62 -3.68
N GLN A 111 -0.16 -7.04 -4.47
CA GLN A 111 -1.49 -6.67 -3.97
C GLN A 111 -2.28 -7.89 -3.51
N THR A 112 -2.10 -9.05 -4.15
CA THR A 112 -2.76 -10.31 -3.74
C THR A 112 -2.41 -10.66 -2.29
N PHE A 113 -1.14 -10.65 -1.93
CA PHE A 113 -0.70 -10.97 -0.57
C PHE A 113 -1.05 -9.88 0.45
N LYS A 114 -0.93 -8.62 0.05
CA LYS A 114 -1.34 -7.50 0.90
C LYS A 114 -2.82 -7.56 1.26
N ASN A 115 -3.68 -7.82 0.27
CA ASN A 115 -5.12 -7.91 0.48
C ASN A 115 -5.49 -9.11 1.36
N SER A 116 -4.83 -10.24 1.17
CA SER A 116 -5.08 -11.45 1.96
C SER A 116 -4.83 -11.24 3.45
N LEU A 117 -3.83 -10.43 3.83
CA LEU A 117 -3.53 -10.10 5.22
C LEU A 117 -4.68 -9.38 5.93
N THR A 118 -5.50 -8.62 5.21
CA THR A 118 -6.63 -7.89 5.82
C THR A 118 -7.70 -8.82 6.41
N GLY A 119 -7.72 -10.09 6.03
CA GLY A 119 -8.77 -11.02 6.40
C GLY A 119 -10.07 -10.83 5.62
N LEU A 120 -10.18 -9.77 4.82
CA LEU A 120 -11.39 -9.41 4.08
C LEU A 120 -11.47 -10.15 2.73
N PRO A 121 -12.68 -10.35 2.16
CA PRO A 121 -12.89 -11.09 0.91
C PRO A 121 -12.56 -10.20 -0.32
N ILE A 122 -11.31 -9.90 -0.53
CA ILE A 122 -10.80 -9.12 -1.65
C ILE A 122 -9.56 -9.78 -2.26
N GLY A 123 -9.59 -10.01 -3.55
CA GLY A 123 -8.49 -10.56 -4.34
C GLY A 123 -7.43 -9.51 -4.73
N GLY A 124 -6.53 -9.87 -5.61
CA GLY A 124 -5.46 -9.00 -6.08
C GLY A 124 -5.65 -8.52 -7.51
N GLY A 125 -5.49 -7.23 -7.72
CA GLY A 125 -5.49 -6.63 -9.05
C GLY A 125 -4.74 -5.30 -9.08
N LYS A 126 -4.38 -4.84 -10.27
CA LYS A 126 -3.73 -3.54 -10.48
C LYS A 126 -4.00 -3.04 -11.88
N GLY A 127 -4.11 -1.73 -12.04
CA GLY A 127 -4.31 -1.14 -13.35
C GLY A 127 -3.69 0.24 -13.49
N GLY A 128 -3.88 0.85 -14.64
CA GLY A 128 -3.39 2.20 -14.91
C GLY A 128 -3.12 2.47 -16.36
N ALA A 129 -2.42 3.56 -16.61
CA ALA A 129 -2.03 4.00 -17.94
C ALA A 129 -0.73 4.82 -17.88
N ASP A 130 -0.05 4.91 -19.04
CA ASP A 130 1.12 5.73 -19.25
C ASP A 130 0.80 7.25 -19.37
N PHE A 131 -0.36 7.66 -18.89
CA PHE A 131 -0.83 9.04 -18.86
C PHE A 131 -0.25 9.80 -17.67
N ASP A 132 0.25 11.01 -17.89
CA ASP A 132 0.69 11.90 -16.82
C ASP A 132 -0.37 13.00 -16.57
N PRO A 133 -1.05 12.98 -15.42
CA PRO A 133 -2.04 14.02 -15.07
C PRO A 133 -1.40 15.35 -14.64
N LYS A 134 -0.08 15.38 -14.39
CA LYS A 134 0.59 16.61 -13.95
C LYS A 134 0.57 17.67 -15.07
N GLY A 135 0.17 18.88 -14.72
CA GLY A 135 0.10 19.99 -15.65
C GLY A 135 -1.05 19.93 -16.67
N LYS A 136 -1.92 18.92 -16.57
CA LYS A 136 -3.14 18.80 -17.38
C LYS A 136 -4.29 19.57 -16.74
N SER A 137 -5.14 20.16 -17.59
CA SER A 137 -6.38 20.79 -17.14
C SER A 137 -7.39 19.74 -16.63
N ASP A 138 -8.37 20.16 -15.83
CA ASP A 138 -9.45 19.29 -15.40
C ASP A 138 -10.24 18.70 -16.57
N ARG A 139 -10.38 19.47 -17.68
CA ARG A 139 -11.03 19.00 -18.90
C ARG A 139 -10.22 17.89 -19.57
N GLU A 140 -8.92 18.02 -19.68
CA GLU A 140 -8.03 17.00 -20.24
C GLU A 140 -8.06 15.72 -19.41
N VAL A 141 -7.94 15.85 -18.08
CA VAL A 141 -8.00 14.69 -17.16
C VAL A 141 -9.37 14.01 -17.22
N MET A 142 -10.46 14.77 -17.30
CA MET A 142 -11.80 14.22 -17.46
C MET A 142 -11.95 13.48 -18.79
N ALA A 143 -11.50 14.07 -19.90
CA ALA A 143 -11.54 13.44 -21.22
C ALA A 143 -10.77 12.11 -21.24
N PHE A 144 -9.55 12.10 -20.64
CA PHE A 144 -8.77 10.88 -20.50
C PHE A 144 -9.51 9.83 -19.65
N CYS A 145 -10.00 10.19 -18.46
CA CYS A 145 -10.71 9.26 -17.56
C CYS A 145 -11.96 8.67 -18.22
N GLN A 146 -12.71 9.46 -18.97
CA GLN A 146 -13.90 9.00 -19.69
C GLN A 146 -13.52 8.00 -20.79
N SER A 147 -12.50 8.28 -21.58
CA SER A 147 -12.00 7.35 -22.61
C SER A 147 -11.47 6.06 -21.99
N PHE A 148 -10.66 6.16 -20.93
CA PHE A 148 -10.13 5.02 -20.18
C PHE A 148 -11.24 4.11 -19.65
N MET A 149 -12.25 4.70 -19.00
CA MET A 149 -13.39 3.94 -18.46
C MET A 149 -14.29 3.33 -19.55
N THR A 150 -14.38 3.94 -20.72
CA THR A 150 -15.15 3.40 -21.85
C THR A 150 -14.64 2.03 -22.32
N GLU A 151 -13.37 1.75 -22.13
CA GLU A 151 -12.80 0.42 -22.38
C GLU A 151 -12.86 -0.48 -21.13
N LEU A 152 -12.52 0.07 -19.95
CA LEU A 152 -12.39 -0.70 -18.72
C LEU A 152 -13.73 -1.21 -18.16
N TYR A 153 -14.84 -0.48 -18.33
CA TYR A 153 -16.12 -0.80 -17.68
C TYR A 153 -16.63 -2.22 -17.94
N LYS A 154 -16.22 -2.83 -19.05
CA LYS A 154 -16.61 -4.19 -19.47
C LYS A 154 -16.04 -5.30 -18.58
N TYR A 155 -15.04 -4.97 -17.78
CA TYR A 155 -14.22 -5.93 -17.02
C TYR A 155 -14.20 -5.66 -15.51
N ILE A 156 -15.00 -4.69 -15.05
CA ILE A 156 -15.05 -4.30 -13.64
C ILE A 156 -16.51 -4.24 -13.16
N GLY A 157 -16.69 -4.40 -11.86
CA GLY A 157 -18.00 -4.35 -11.20
C GLY A 157 -17.83 -4.60 -9.71
N GLU A 158 -18.87 -4.32 -8.92
CA GLU A 158 -18.79 -4.43 -7.45
C GLU A 158 -18.48 -5.83 -6.94
N ASN A 159 -18.81 -6.89 -7.70
CA ASN A 159 -18.59 -8.28 -7.35
C ASN A 159 -17.52 -8.98 -8.21
N GLU A 160 -16.90 -8.27 -9.13
CA GLU A 160 -15.90 -8.82 -10.06
C GLU A 160 -14.52 -8.20 -9.86
N ASP A 161 -14.45 -6.89 -10.01
CA ASP A 161 -13.19 -6.14 -9.93
C ASP A 161 -13.47 -4.69 -9.48
N VAL A 162 -12.90 -4.29 -8.37
CA VAL A 162 -13.11 -2.97 -7.76
C VAL A 162 -11.82 -2.19 -7.71
N PRO A 163 -11.51 -1.37 -8.74
CA PRO A 163 -10.33 -0.51 -8.74
C PRO A 163 -10.40 0.58 -7.66
N ALA A 164 -9.25 1.17 -7.36
CA ALA A 164 -9.09 2.27 -6.42
C ALA A 164 -8.14 3.34 -6.97
N GLY A 165 -7.87 4.38 -6.19
CA GLY A 165 -6.80 5.35 -6.49
C GLY A 165 -5.42 4.81 -6.18
N ASP A 166 -4.41 5.36 -6.87
CA ASP A 166 -2.98 5.17 -6.66
C ASP A 166 -2.25 6.42 -7.18
N ILE A 167 -0.95 6.37 -7.47
CA ILE A 167 -0.19 7.50 -8.01
C ILE A 167 -0.91 8.08 -9.25
N GLY A 168 -1.15 9.38 -9.24
CA GLY A 168 -1.82 10.10 -10.33
C GLY A 168 -3.34 9.89 -10.41
N VAL A 169 -3.93 9.15 -9.47
CA VAL A 169 -5.39 8.90 -9.38
C VAL A 169 -5.88 9.20 -7.98
N GLY A 170 -6.40 10.38 -7.79
CA GLY A 170 -7.04 10.84 -6.55
C GLY A 170 -8.57 10.89 -6.65
N GLY A 171 -9.19 11.58 -5.70
CA GLY A 171 -10.66 11.71 -5.64
C GLY A 171 -11.27 12.33 -6.90
N ARG A 172 -10.57 13.27 -7.56
CA ARG A 172 -10.97 13.88 -8.83
C ARG A 172 -11.08 12.84 -9.94
N GLU A 173 -10.02 12.07 -10.16
CA GLU A 173 -9.97 11.02 -11.19
C GLU A 173 -10.99 9.92 -10.90
N ILE A 174 -11.10 9.48 -9.65
CA ILE A 174 -12.12 8.50 -9.22
C ILE A 174 -13.53 9.03 -9.53
N GLY A 175 -13.79 10.30 -9.29
CA GLY A 175 -15.07 10.93 -9.63
C GLY A 175 -15.38 10.86 -11.13
N TYR A 176 -14.42 11.23 -11.98
CA TYR A 176 -14.60 11.18 -13.44
C TYR A 176 -14.76 9.73 -13.97
N LEU A 177 -13.99 8.80 -13.43
CA LEU A 177 -14.08 7.38 -13.77
C LEU A 177 -15.45 6.82 -13.36
N TYR A 178 -15.91 7.10 -12.13
CA TYR A 178 -17.19 6.65 -11.63
C TYR A 178 -18.37 7.23 -12.41
N GLY A 179 -18.33 8.53 -12.72
CA GLY A 179 -19.37 9.18 -13.53
C GLY A 179 -19.52 8.57 -14.91
N GLN A 180 -18.41 8.22 -15.56
CA GLN A 180 -18.44 7.54 -16.86
C GLN A 180 -18.92 6.10 -16.75
N TYR A 181 -18.50 5.35 -15.74
CA TYR A 181 -18.97 4.00 -15.48
C TYR A 181 -20.51 3.98 -15.34
N LYS A 182 -21.03 4.84 -14.46
CA LYS A 182 -22.48 4.98 -14.25
C LYS A 182 -23.23 5.35 -15.54
N ARG A 183 -22.64 6.23 -16.35
CA ARG A 183 -23.25 6.64 -17.65
C ARG A 183 -23.32 5.47 -18.62
N LEU A 184 -22.30 4.61 -18.68
CA LEU A 184 -22.23 3.47 -19.60
C LEU A 184 -23.12 2.30 -19.17
N THR A 185 -23.13 2.00 -17.86
CA THR A 185 -23.87 0.85 -17.33
C THR A 185 -25.32 1.16 -16.98
N GLY A 186 -25.65 2.42 -16.71
CA GLY A 186 -26.93 2.82 -16.17
C GLY A 186 -27.14 2.40 -14.70
N GLN A 187 -26.08 1.93 -14.02
CA GLN A 187 -26.18 1.38 -12.67
C GLN A 187 -25.43 2.26 -11.67
N TYR A 188 -25.98 2.33 -10.46
CA TYR A 188 -25.34 2.93 -9.30
C TYR A 188 -24.95 1.81 -8.33
N GLU A 189 -23.69 1.37 -8.42
CA GLU A 189 -23.17 0.24 -7.66
C GLU A 189 -21.81 0.55 -7.00
N GLY A 190 -21.33 -0.35 -6.17
CA GLY A 190 -20.14 -0.23 -5.37
C GLY A 190 -18.80 -0.42 -6.11
N VAL A 191 -18.78 -0.19 -7.41
CA VAL A 191 -17.53 -0.18 -8.20
C VAL A 191 -16.69 1.03 -7.87
N LEU A 192 -15.37 0.88 -7.91
CA LEU A 192 -14.38 1.87 -7.49
C LEU A 192 -14.45 2.23 -5.99
N THR A 193 -13.30 2.42 -5.38
CA THR A 193 -13.18 2.96 -4.01
C THR A 193 -12.31 4.19 -3.96
N GLY A 194 -12.45 4.98 -2.88
CA GLY A 194 -11.92 6.34 -2.81
C GLY A 194 -12.85 7.36 -3.42
N LYS A 195 -14.14 7.02 -3.51
CA LYS A 195 -15.20 7.92 -3.97
C LYS A 195 -15.40 9.09 -3.02
N GLY A 196 -15.94 10.18 -3.52
CA GLY A 196 -16.42 11.29 -2.68
C GLY A 196 -17.56 10.86 -1.77
N LEU A 197 -17.68 11.49 -0.60
CA LEU A 197 -18.73 11.16 0.39
C LEU A 197 -20.14 11.33 -0.18
N SER A 198 -20.34 12.23 -1.14
CA SER A 198 -21.63 12.48 -1.79
C SER A 198 -22.10 11.36 -2.73
N PHE A 199 -21.23 10.40 -3.07
CA PHE A 199 -21.55 9.31 -3.99
C PHE A 199 -20.93 7.97 -3.60
N GLY A 200 -21.00 7.63 -2.31
CA GLY A 200 -20.68 6.31 -1.80
C GLY A 200 -19.27 6.15 -1.22
N GLY A 201 -18.54 7.25 -0.98
CA GLY A 201 -17.28 7.22 -0.29
C GLY A 201 -17.42 6.93 1.20
N SER A 202 -16.34 6.45 1.84
CA SER A 202 -16.27 6.17 3.27
C SER A 202 -15.54 7.26 4.02
N LEU A 203 -16.04 7.59 5.21
CA LEU A 203 -15.28 8.35 6.22
C LEU A 203 -14.02 7.58 6.62
N ALA A 204 -13.07 8.27 7.25
CA ALA A 204 -11.76 7.76 7.67
C ALA A 204 -10.85 7.24 6.55
N ARG A 205 -11.27 7.24 5.26
CA ARG A 205 -10.44 6.71 4.16
C ARG A 205 -9.12 7.47 3.99
N THR A 206 -9.15 8.79 4.16
CA THR A 206 -7.96 9.64 4.04
C THR A 206 -6.94 9.36 5.14
N GLN A 207 -7.41 9.10 6.35
CA GLN A 207 -6.63 8.80 7.55
C GLN A 207 -6.12 7.36 7.59
N ALA A 208 -6.80 6.46 6.91
CA ALA A 208 -6.75 5.02 7.11
C ALA A 208 -5.35 4.41 7.08
N THR A 209 -4.47 4.83 6.18
CA THR A 209 -3.12 4.26 6.09
C THR A 209 -2.27 4.69 7.29
N GLY A 210 -2.28 5.97 7.63
CA GLY A 210 -1.54 6.50 8.78
C GLY A 210 -2.09 5.97 10.12
N TYR A 211 -3.40 5.94 10.28
CA TYR A 211 -4.05 5.41 11.47
C TYR A 211 -3.78 3.91 11.64
N GLY A 212 -3.95 3.15 10.55
CA GLY A 212 -3.68 1.72 10.54
C GLY A 212 -2.23 1.38 10.88
N LEU A 213 -1.28 2.16 10.35
CA LEU A 213 0.13 2.03 10.69
C LEU A 213 0.36 2.13 12.19
N LEU A 214 -0.25 3.10 12.86
CA LEU A 214 -0.09 3.28 14.29
C LEU A 214 -0.80 2.21 15.12
N TYR A 215 -1.98 1.73 14.71
CA TYR A 215 -2.65 0.63 15.39
C TYR A 215 -1.82 -0.66 15.35
N LEU A 216 -1.25 -0.98 14.19
CA LEU A 216 -0.37 -2.15 14.07
C LEU A 216 0.93 -1.95 14.87
N THR A 217 1.53 -0.76 14.81
CA THR A 217 2.75 -0.44 15.57
C THR A 217 2.53 -0.57 17.06
N ASP A 218 1.42 -0.04 17.59
CA ASP A 218 1.08 -0.15 19.00
C ASP A 218 0.92 -1.61 19.43
N GLU A 219 0.22 -2.42 18.63
CA GLU A 219 0.03 -3.84 18.90
C GLU A 219 1.35 -4.63 18.84
N LEU A 220 2.19 -4.34 17.84
CA LEU A 220 3.54 -4.91 17.74
C LEU A 220 4.35 -4.63 19.00
N LEU A 221 4.34 -3.38 19.47
CA LEU A 221 5.07 -3.00 20.67
C LEU A 221 4.51 -3.71 21.91
N ARG A 222 3.19 -3.70 22.06
CA ARG A 222 2.50 -4.35 23.19
C ARG A 222 2.83 -5.85 23.29
N CYS A 223 2.80 -6.56 22.17
CA CYS A 223 3.13 -7.99 22.14
C CYS A 223 4.62 -8.28 22.41
N ASN A 224 5.48 -7.28 22.25
CA ASN A 224 6.91 -7.37 22.59
C ASN A 224 7.26 -6.71 23.94
N GLY A 225 6.28 -6.53 24.84
CA GLY A 225 6.48 -6.01 26.19
C GLY A 225 6.89 -4.53 26.22
N ARG A 226 6.49 -3.76 25.23
CA ARG A 226 6.79 -2.32 25.10
C ARG A 226 5.49 -1.54 24.96
N GLU A 227 5.57 -0.23 25.14
CA GLU A 227 4.46 0.71 24.97
C GLU A 227 4.82 1.81 23.98
N LEU A 228 3.88 2.25 23.17
CA LEU A 228 4.03 3.41 22.30
C LEU A 228 3.91 4.73 23.07
N LYS A 229 3.08 4.75 24.12
CA LYS A 229 2.86 5.92 24.97
C LYS A 229 4.18 6.44 25.55
N GLY A 230 4.40 7.74 25.44
CA GLY A 230 5.60 8.44 25.93
C GLY A 230 6.84 8.24 25.06
N LYS A 231 6.74 7.55 23.93
CA LYS A 231 7.88 7.32 23.02
C LYS A 231 8.06 8.45 22.02
N THR A 232 9.31 8.70 21.64
CA THR A 232 9.66 9.63 20.58
C THR A 232 9.61 8.92 19.23
N VAL A 233 8.88 9.49 18.29
CA VAL A 233 8.66 8.91 16.97
C VAL A 233 9.28 9.77 15.87
N ALA A 234 10.11 9.20 15.02
CA ALA A 234 10.59 9.85 13.80
C ALA A 234 9.70 9.40 12.62
N VAL A 235 9.19 10.38 11.88
CA VAL A 235 8.34 10.14 10.70
C VAL A 235 8.97 10.82 9.49
N SER A 236 9.07 10.13 8.37
CA SER A 236 9.40 10.74 7.08
C SER A 236 8.13 11.03 6.27
N GLY A 237 8.25 11.98 5.33
CA GLY A 237 7.12 12.43 4.53
C GLY A 237 6.30 13.53 5.19
N ALA A 238 5.45 14.14 4.40
CA ALA A 238 4.46 15.15 4.80
C ALA A 238 3.19 15.04 3.92
N GLY A 239 2.96 13.88 3.32
CA GLY A 239 1.74 13.52 2.61
C GLY A 239 0.69 12.92 3.56
N ASN A 240 -0.39 12.37 3.01
CA ASN A 240 -1.49 11.83 3.82
C ASN A 240 -1.03 10.78 4.84
N VAL A 241 -0.20 9.82 4.42
CA VAL A 241 0.25 8.76 5.34
C VAL A 241 1.00 9.35 6.53
N ALA A 242 1.99 10.19 6.28
CA ALA A 242 2.80 10.82 7.32
C ALA A 242 1.96 11.73 8.23
N THR A 243 1.13 12.60 7.66
CA THR A 243 0.30 13.53 8.42
C THR A 243 -0.61 12.81 9.41
N TYR A 244 -1.30 11.77 8.93
CA TYR A 244 -2.23 11.02 9.79
C TYR A 244 -1.54 9.98 10.68
N ALA A 245 -0.33 9.52 10.34
CA ALA A 245 0.51 8.78 11.28
C ALA A 245 0.94 9.67 12.46
N ILE A 246 1.36 10.91 12.19
CA ILE A 246 1.69 11.90 13.20
C ILE A 246 0.49 12.19 14.10
N GLU A 247 -0.69 12.44 13.51
CA GLU A 247 -1.93 12.70 14.26
C GLU A 247 -2.29 11.52 15.19
N LYS A 248 -2.27 10.30 14.67
CA LYS A 248 -2.60 9.11 15.47
C LYS A 248 -1.54 8.82 16.53
N ALA A 249 -0.25 9.10 16.27
CA ALA A 249 0.81 8.98 17.27
C ALA A 249 0.54 9.87 18.49
N TRP A 250 0.13 11.13 18.27
CA TRP A 250 -0.31 12.02 19.34
C TRP A 250 -1.51 11.47 20.11
N GLN A 251 -2.52 10.96 19.40
CA GLN A 251 -3.71 10.39 20.03
C GLN A 251 -3.39 9.18 20.92
N LEU A 252 -2.36 8.39 20.56
CA LEU A 252 -1.87 7.23 21.34
C LEU A 252 -0.83 7.62 22.40
N GLY A 253 -0.56 8.92 22.56
CA GLY A 253 0.32 9.43 23.61
C GLY A 253 1.81 9.36 23.29
N ALA A 254 2.19 9.13 22.03
CA ALA A 254 3.56 9.24 21.56
C ALA A 254 3.87 10.66 21.08
N LYS A 255 5.16 10.97 20.93
CA LYS A 255 5.63 12.29 20.49
C LYS A 255 6.32 12.20 19.13
N PRO A 256 5.63 12.49 18.01
CA PRO A 256 6.26 12.57 16.70
C PRO A 256 7.06 13.87 16.58
N VAL A 257 8.34 13.78 16.27
CA VAL A 257 9.27 14.92 16.30
C VAL A 257 9.81 15.30 14.93
N THR A 258 9.52 14.54 13.88
CA THR A 258 9.99 14.84 12.52
C THR A 258 8.90 14.71 11.47
N CYS A 259 9.06 15.43 10.37
CA CYS A 259 8.41 15.20 9.08
C CYS A 259 9.36 15.65 7.96
N SER A 260 9.16 15.18 6.71
CA SER A 260 10.05 15.52 5.60
C SER A 260 9.30 15.73 4.29
N ASP A 261 9.89 16.50 3.38
CA ASP A 261 9.46 16.56 1.97
C ASP A 261 10.69 16.42 1.04
N SER A 262 10.48 16.61 -0.26
CA SER A 262 11.55 16.43 -1.25
C SER A 262 12.70 17.44 -1.18
N THR A 263 12.57 18.50 -0.36
CA THR A 263 13.59 19.54 -0.21
C THR A 263 14.33 19.48 1.13
N GLY A 264 13.71 18.87 2.15
CA GLY A 264 14.32 18.79 3.47
C GLY A 264 13.38 18.19 4.52
N TRP A 265 13.75 18.36 5.78
CA TRP A 265 13.00 17.80 6.90
C TRP A 265 12.98 18.73 8.09
N ILE A 266 11.99 18.55 8.92
CA ILE A 266 11.79 19.27 10.18
C ILE A 266 12.17 18.39 11.35
N TYR A 267 12.88 18.96 12.32
CA TYR A 267 12.91 18.51 13.70
C TYR A 267 12.18 19.51 14.58
N ASP A 268 11.13 19.08 15.26
CA ASP A 268 10.39 19.88 16.24
C ASP A 268 10.52 19.21 17.63
N PRO A 269 11.30 19.78 18.55
CA PRO A 269 11.51 19.20 19.89
C PRO A 269 10.22 19.17 20.72
N ASP A 270 9.28 20.06 20.43
CA ASP A 270 7.96 20.11 21.08
C ASP A 270 6.99 19.07 20.50
N GLY A 271 7.38 18.45 19.36
CA GLY A 271 6.60 17.55 18.54
C GLY A 271 5.86 18.26 17.41
N ILE A 272 5.71 17.55 16.29
CA ILE A 272 5.08 18.10 15.08
C ILE A 272 3.64 18.51 15.37
N ASP A 273 3.33 19.79 15.13
CA ASP A 273 1.97 20.33 15.21
C ASP A 273 1.17 19.98 13.95
N VAL A 274 0.15 19.15 14.13
CA VAL A 274 -0.66 18.59 13.03
C VAL A 274 -1.41 19.69 12.27
N ALA A 275 -1.97 20.66 12.98
CA ALA A 275 -2.74 21.73 12.36
C ALA A 275 -1.85 22.59 11.45
N THR A 276 -0.67 22.96 11.92
CA THR A 276 0.33 23.68 11.12
C THR A 276 0.81 22.85 9.93
N LEU A 277 1.04 21.54 10.11
CA LEU A 277 1.44 20.67 9.01
C LEU A 277 0.37 20.58 7.92
N ILE A 278 -0.90 20.43 8.30
CA ILE A 278 -2.04 20.39 7.37
C ILE A 278 -2.16 21.74 6.65
N ASP A 279 -2.10 22.85 7.35
CA ASP A 279 -2.18 24.20 6.74
C ASP A 279 -1.07 24.39 5.69
N VAL A 280 0.17 24.06 6.04
CA VAL A 280 1.31 24.20 5.12
C VAL A 280 1.21 23.26 3.91
N LYS A 281 0.91 21.96 4.14
CA LYS A 281 1.01 20.97 3.08
C LYS A 281 -0.26 20.77 2.26
N GLN A 282 -1.42 20.81 2.90
CA GLN A 282 -2.70 20.54 2.23
C GLN A 282 -3.41 21.83 1.78
N VAL A 283 -3.41 22.87 2.60
CA VAL A 283 -4.09 24.14 2.29
C VAL A 283 -3.20 25.01 1.40
N LYS A 284 -2.01 25.38 1.88
CA LYS A 284 -1.08 26.27 1.17
C LYS A 284 -0.28 25.57 0.06
N ARG A 285 -0.18 24.23 0.12
CA ARG A 285 0.66 23.43 -0.76
C ARG A 285 2.11 23.89 -0.83
N ALA A 286 2.62 24.38 0.29
CA ALA A 286 3.94 24.98 0.44
C ALA A 286 5.00 23.94 0.86
N ARG A 287 6.25 24.38 0.95
CA ARG A 287 7.38 23.60 1.45
C ARG A 287 7.45 23.66 2.98
N LEU A 288 8.16 22.72 3.59
CA LEU A 288 8.30 22.65 5.05
C LEU A 288 9.08 23.81 5.66
N THR A 289 9.77 24.63 4.86
CA THR A 289 10.34 25.91 5.30
C THR A 289 9.26 26.85 5.90
N GLU A 290 8.01 26.76 5.39
CA GLU A 290 6.90 27.53 5.96
C GLU A 290 6.44 27.01 7.32
N TYR A 291 6.59 25.69 7.56
CA TYR A 291 6.36 25.10 8.88
C TYR A 291 7.34 25.69 9.92
N ALA A 292 8.63 25.71 9.59
CA ALA A 292 9.65 26.26 10.48
C ALA A 292 9.42 27.76 10.81
N LYS A 293 8.88 28.54 9.88
CA LYS A 293 8.50 29.93 10.14
C LYS A 293 7.32 30.04 11.12
N ALA A 294 6.37 29.11 11.04
CA ALA A 294 5.19 29.10 11.91
C ALA A 294 5.50 28.51 13.32
N ARG A 295 6.56 27.70 13.43
CA ARG A 295 6.97 27.01 14.66
C ARG A 295 8.42 27.35 15.02
N PRO A 296 8.68 28.45 15.74
CA PRO A 296 10.05 28.96 15.96
C PRO A 296 11.02 28.02 16.67
N ASN A 297 10.51 27.06 17.47
CA ASN A 297 11.34 26.06 18.15
C ASN A 297 11.75 24.91 17.21
N SER A 298 11.09 24.78 16.06
CA SER A 298 11.44 23.75 15.08
C SER A 298 12.62 24.17 14.22
N VAL A 299 13.38 23.20 13.74
CA VAL A 299 14.54 23.41 12.87
C VAL A 299 14.29 22.74 11.53
N TYR A 300 14.42 23.50 10.45
CA TYR A 300 14.45 22.97 9.09
C TYR A 300 15.87 22.59 8.69
N HIS A 301 16.02 21.41 8.17
CA HIS A 301 17.25 20.89 7.59
C HIS A 301 17.05 20.64 6.10
N GLU A 302 17.94 21.15 5.27
CA GLU A 302 17.92 20.91 3.83
C GLU A 302 18.40 19.50 3.49
N GLY A 303 17.82 18.88 2.49
CA GLY A 303 18.22 17.56 1.98
C GLY A 303 17.72 16.40 2.86
N LYS A 304 18.50 15.29 2.83
CA LYS A 304 18.19 14.06 3.58
C LYS A 304 18.78 14.12 4.99
N GLY A 305 18.29 13.27 5.89
CA GLY A 305 18.84 13.15 7.25
C GLY A 305 17.84 12.92 8.36
N VAL A 306 16.56 12.76 8.05
CA VAL A 306 15.49 12.53 9.04
C VAL A 306 15.82 11.38 10.01
N TRP A 307 16.51 10.36 9.54
CA TRP A 307 16.86 9.16 10.30
C TRP A 307 18.06 9.33 11.24
N THR A 308 18.72 10.48 11.20
CA THR A 308 19.76 10.82 12.20
C THR A 308 19.17 11.33 13.51
N THR A 309 17.87 11.59 13.54
CA THR A 309 17.15 12.04 14.75
C THR A 309 17.07 10.91 15.77
N LYS A 310 17.39 11.22 17.03
CA LYS A 310 17.19 10.27 18.13
C LYS A 310 15.69 9.99 18.31
N CYS A 311 15.31 8.73 18.20
CA CYS A 311 13.92 8.30 18.35
C CYS A 311 13.86 6.87 18.91
N ASP A 312 12.71 6.52 19.46
CA ASP A 312 12.37 5.16 19.90
C ASP A 312 11.80 4.31 18.76
N VAL A 313 10.96 4.94 17.92
CA VAL A 313 10.24 4.31 16.81
C VAL A 313 10.43 5.14 15.55
N ALA A 314 10.68 4.49 14.42
CA ALA A 314 10.79 5.12 13.10
C ALA A 314 9.67 4.65 12.17
N LEU A 315 9.01 5.60 11.51
CA LEU A 315 7.91 5.36 10.59
C LEU A 315 8.24 5.93 9.20
N PRO A 316 8.83 5.14 8.31
CA PRO A 316 9.10 5.57 6.93
C PRO A 316 7.79 5.70 6.13
N CYS A 317 7.36 6.96 5.87
CA CYS A 317 6.06 7.29 5.25
C CYS A 317 6.17 8.12 3.97
N ALA A 318 7.37 8.29 3.41
CA ALA A 318 7.57 9.13 2.23
C ALA A 318 7.58 8.33 0.93
N THR A 319 8.72 7.72 0.58
CA THR A 319 8.93 7.10 -0.73
C THR A 319 9.69 5.77 -0.66
N GLN A 320 9.64 5.02 -1.73
CA GLN A 320 10.44 3.80 -1.90
C GLN A 320 11.95 4.10 -1.75
N ASN A 321 12.68 3.20 -1.09
CA ASN A 321 14.13 3.27 -0.90
C ASN A 321 14.62 4.59 -0.26
N GLU A 322 13.89 5.09 0.71
CA GLU A 322 14.26 6.31 1.45
C GLU A 322 15.13 6.04 2.68
N LEU A 323 15.06 4.83 3.24
CA LEU A 323 15.84 4.37 4.39
C LEU A 323 16.87 3.35 3.92
N LEU A 324 18.12 3.79 3.84
CA LEU A 324 19.25 2.98 3.36
C LEU A 324 20.07 2.41 4.53
N LEU A 325 21.07 1.60 4.22
CA LEU A 325 21.89 0.92 5.25
C LEU A 325 22.52 1.88 6.26
N ASP A 326 23.04 3.03 5.81
CA ASP A 326 23.66 4.00 6.72
C ASP A 326 22.62 4.70 7.61
N ASP A 327 21.40 4.93 7.09
CA ASP A 327 20.26 5.42 7.88
C ASP A 327 19.87 4.40 8.97
N ALA A 328 19.82 3.11 8.60
CA ALA A 328 19.54 2.02 9.54
C ALA A 328 20.58 1.94 10.66
N LYS A 329 21.88 2.10 10.33
CA LYS A 329 22.96 2.17 11.32
C LYS A 329 22.79 3.37 12.26
N ALA A 330 22.42 4.54 11.73
CA ALA A 330 22.16 5.74 12.52
C ALA A 330 20.97 5.54 13.49
N LEU A 331 19.86 4.96 13.02
CA LEU A 331 18.72 4.62 13.87
C LEU A 331 19.10 3.69 15.02
N VAL A 332 19.85 2.62 14.75
CA VAL A 332 20.30 1.68 15.78
C VAL A 332 21.24 2.36 16.77
N ALA A 333 22.21 3.14 16.30
CA ALA A 333 23.13 3.89 17.15
C ALA A 333 22.42 4.90 18.06
N ASN A 334 21.30 5.47 17.61
CA ASN A 334 20.47 6.39 18.36
C ASN A 334 19.44 5.70 19.28
N GLY A 335 19.40 4.37 19.33
CA GLY A 335 18.56 3.58 20.23
C GLY A 335 17.13 3.31 19.70
N CYS A 336 16.89 3.48 18.41
CA CYS A 336 15.63 3.10 17.78
C CYS A 336 15.43 1.58 17.90
N PHE A 337 14.30 1.15 18.46
CA PHE A 337 14.02 -0.26 18.68
C PHE A 337 12.87 -0.81 17.81
N ALA A 338 12.19 0.04 17.07
CA ALA A 338 11.12 -0.39 16.15
C ALA A 338 11.08 0.45 14.88
N VAL A 339 10.91 -0.21 13.73
CA VAL A 339 10.70 0.40 12.41
C VAL A 339 9.46 -0.23 11.78
N CYS A 340 8.42 0.58 11.50
CA CYS A 340 7.21 0.13 10.84
C CYS A 340 6.95 0.97 9.58
N GLU A 341 6.84 0.32 8.44
CA GLU A 341 6.78 0.97 7.14
C GLU A 341 5.39 1.52 6.81
N GLY A 342 5.26 2.83 6.63
CA GLY A 342 4.05 3.48 6.14
C GLY A 342 3.98 3.58 4.61
N ALA A 343 5.12 3.74 3.96
CA ALA A 343 5.23 3.71 2.50
C ALA A 343 5.36 2.28 1.96
N ASN A 344 5.35 2.11 0.64
CA ASN A 344 5.64 0.84 0.01
C ASN A 344 7.16 0.70 -0.19
N MET A 345 7.76 -0.35 0.39
CA MET A 345 9.19 -0.67 0.32
C MET A 345 10.11 0.55 0.57
N PRO A 346 9.93 1.31 1.65
CA PRO A 346 10.76 2.49 1.92
C PRO A 346 12.17 2.11 2.39
N THR A 347 12.34 0.92 2.97
CA THR A 347 13.61 0.43 3.52
C THR A 347 14.28 -0.49 2.52
N SER A 348 15.56 -0.27 2.24
CA SER A 348 16.33 -1.16 1.35
C SER A 348 16.53 -2.54 1.99
N LEU A 349 16.74 -3.57 1.16
CA LEU A 349 16.86 -4.96 1.64
C LEU A 349 18.02 -5.14 2.61
N ASP A 350 19.16 -4.51 2.36
CA ASP A 350 20.35 -4.54 3.22
C ASP A 350 20.08 -3.82 4.55
N ALA A 351 19.37 -2.69 4.53
CA ALA A 351 18.93 -1.99 5.72
C ALA A 351 17.94 -2.85 6.55
N THR A 352 16.98 -3.50 5.91
CA THR A 352 16.05 -4.42 6.57
C THR A 352 16.77 -5.57 7.27
N LYS A 353 17.69 -6.24 6.57
CA LYS A 353 18.49 -7.33 7.14
C LYS A 353 19.35 -6.83 8.32
N TYR A 354 19.93 -5.65 8.19
CA TYR A 354 20.72 -5.05 9.28
C TYR A 354 19.85 -4.76 10.51
N LEU A 355 18.71 -4.08 10.36
CA LEU A 355 17.79 -3.78 11.45
C LEU A 355 17.37 -5.06 12.20
N GLN A 356 16.97 -6.09 11.45
CA GLN A 356 16.60 -7.39 12.03
C GLN A 356 17.77 -8.04 12.79
N SER A 357 19.00 -7.99 12.24
CA SER A 357 20.18 -8.55 12.89
C SER A 357 20.55 -7.84 14.20
N GLN A 358 20.15 -6.58 14.35
CA GLN A 358 20.36 -5.78 15.56
C GLN A 358 19.18 -5.90 16.56
N GLY A 359 18.22 -6.77 16.30
CA GLY A 359 17.06 -6.98 17.19
C GLY A 359 16.03 -5.85 17.16
N VAL A 360 16.04 -5.00 16.13
CA VAL A 360 15.01 -3.97 15.92
C VAL A 360 13.74 -4.66 15.44
N LEU A 361 12.60 -4.33 16.05
CA LEU A 361 11.29 -4.80 15.64
C LEU A 361 10.95 -4.17 14.28
N PHE A 362 11.04 -4.95 13.21
CA PHE A 362 10.80 -4.47 11.85
C PHE A 362 9.50 -5.02 11.29
N CYS A 363 8.56 -4.14 10.92
CA CYS A 363 7.31 -4.54 10.29
C CYS A 363 7.22 -4.02 8.85
N PRO A 364 7.04 -4.91 7.84
CA PRO A 364 7.03 -4.52 6.42
C PRO A 364 5.75 -3.80 6.03
N GLY A 365 5.85 -2.92 5.04
CA GLY A 365 4.76 -2.09 4.54
C GLY A 365 3.53 -2.87 4.11
N LYS A 366 3.69 -4.06 3.53
CA LYS A 366 2.53 -4.89 3.12
C LYS A 366 1.59 -5.24 4.27
N ALA A 367 2.10 -5.31 5.51
CA ALA A 367 1.30 -5.49 6.72
C ALA A 367 0.94 -4.13 7.34
N SER A 368 1.93 -3.30 7.64
CA SER A 368 1.74 -2.08 8.44
C SER A 368 0.98 -0.96 7.70
N ASN A 369 1.05 -0.88 6.36
CA ASN A 369 0.32 0.11 5.58
C ASN A 369 -1.01 -0.41 4.96
N ALA A 370 -1.47 -1.58 5.38
CA ALA A 370 -2.70 -2.19 4.85
C ALA A 370 -3.99 -1.45 5.22
N GLY A 371 -3.93 -0.46 6.11
CA GLY A 371 -5.10 0.33 6.53
C GLY A 371 -5.87 0.97 5.38
N GLY A 372 -5.16 1.45 4.37
CA GLY A 372 -5.80 2.06 3.19
C GLY A 372 -6.66 1.08 2.40
N VAL A 373 -6.17 -0.13 2.13
CA VAL A 373 -6.94 -1.16 1.41
C VAL A 373 -8.02 -1.77 2.31
N ALA A 374 -7.77 -1.92 3.61
CA ALA A 374 -8.78 -2.37 4.58
C ALA A 374 -10.00 -1.42 4.59
N THR A 375 -9.77 -0.12 4.70
CA THR A 375 -10.86 0.86 4.64
C THR A 375 -11.54 0.92 3.26
N SER A 376 -10.80 0.66 2.18
CA SER A 376 -11.43 0.51 0.86
C SER A 376 -12.39 -0.68 0.81
N ALA A 377 -12.06 -1.80 1.45
CA ALA A 377 -12.99 -2.94 1.56
C ALA A 377 -14.18 -2.62 2.48
N LEU A 378 -13.98 -1.83 3.53
CA LEU A 378 -15.10 -1.31 4.35
C LEU A 378 -16.00 -0.36 3.54
N GLU A 379 -15.46 0.44 2.61
CA GLU A 379 -16.24 1.24 1.67
C GLU A 379 -17.10 0.33 0.77
N MET A 380 -16.53 -0.76 0.24
CA MET A 380 -17.28 -1.76 -0.53
C MET A 380 -18.43 -2.34 0.31
N THR A 381 -18.18 -2.70 1.56
CA THR A 381 -19.22 -3.22 2.46
C THR A 381 -20.34 -2.21 2.67
N GLN A 382 -20.03 -0.96 2.94
CA GLN A 382 -21.02 0.12 3.08
C GLN A 382 -21.85 0.29 1.78
N ASN A 383 -21.19 0.23 0.62
CA ASN A 383 -21.86 0.34 -0.66
C ASN A 383 -22.85 -0.84 -0.90
N SER A 384 -22.43 -2.07 -0.60
CA SER A 384 -23.30 -3.25 -0.72
C SER A 384 -24.51 -3.20 0.22
N GLN A 385 -24.34 -2.64 1.41
CA GLN A 385 -25.42 -2.42 2.37
C GLN A 385 -26.27 -1.19 2.05
N ARG A 386 -25.81 -0.30 1.16
CA ARG A 386 -26.39 1.03 0.89
C ARG A 386 -26.50 1.90 2.15
N LEU A 387 -25.52 1.78 3.03
CA LEU A 387 -25.40 2.53 4.29
C LEU A 387 -24.09 3.32 4.31
N SER A 388 -24.07 4.34 5.15
CA SER A 388 -22.85 5.06 5.52
C SER A 388 -22.62 4.89 7.01
N TRP A 389 -21.40 4.48 7.40
CA TRP A 389 -21.00 4.38 8.79
C TRP A 389 -20.36 5.69 9.28
N SER A 390 -20.45 5.92 10.59
CA SER A 390 -19.75 7.05 11.21
C SER A 390 -18.22 6.90 11.11
N PHE A 391 -17.51 7.98 11.38
CA PHE A 391 -16.04 7.95 11.43
C PHE A 391 -15.56 6.94 12.49
N GLU A 392 -16.18 6.95 13.64
CA GLU A 392 -15.86 6.10 14.79
C GLU A 392 -16.10 4.62 14.48
N GLU A 393 -17.19 4.29 13.77
CA GLU A 393 -17.47 2.92 13.35
C GLU A 393 -16.42 2.39 12.36
N VAL A 394 -16.02 3.22 11.40
CA VAL A 394 -14.98 2.84 10.43
C VAL A 394 -13.61 2.74 11.12
N ASP A 395 -13.25 3.68 11.98
CA ASP A 395 -11.97 3.69 12.70
C ASP A 395 -11.85 2.50 13.66
N ALA A 396 -12.93 2.13 14.38
CA ALA A 396 -12.94 0.95 15.23
C ALA A 396 -12.71 -0.34 14.43
N LYS A 397 -13.41 -0.52 13.30
CA LYS A 397 -13.22 -1.67 12.41
C LYS A 397 -11.81 -1.69 11.81
N LEU A 398 -11.26 -0.53 11.42
CA LEU A 398 -9.90 -0.41 10.95
C LEU A 398 -8.89 -0.87 12.01
N LYS A 399 -9.07 -0.44 13.27
CA LYS A 399 -8.22 -0.86 14.38
C LYS A 399 -8.23 -2.38 14.55
N ASP A 400 -9.41 -2.99 14.59
CA ASP A 400 -9.56 -4.44 14.74
C ASP A 400 -8.87 -5.20 13.59
N ILE A 401 -9.02 -4.73 12.36
CA ILE A 401 -8.36 -5.33 11.19
C ILE A 401 -6.84 -5.25 11.34
N MET A 402 -6.29 -4.09 11.70
CA MET A 402 -4.83 -3.90 11.81
C MET A 402 -4.21 -4.72 12.96
N VAL A 403 -4.91 -4.83 14.07
CA VAL A 403 -4.53 -5.72 15.20
C VAL A 403 -4.52 -7.18 14.74
N ASN A 404 -5.56 -7.61 14.03
CA ASN A 404 -5.64 -8.99 13.51
C ASN A 404 -4.55 -9.26 12.46
N ILE A 405 -4.20 -8.30 11.61
CA ILE A 405 -3.07 -8.42 10.68
C ILE A 405 -1.80 -8.73 11.46
N PHE A 406 -1.51 -7.97 12.51
CA PHE A 406 -0.31 -8.21 13.31
C PHE A 406 -0.29 -9.62 13.92
N HIS A 407 -1.39 -10.06 14.54
CA HIS A 407 -1.46 -11.40 15.12
C HIS A 407 -1.30 -12.51 14.08
N ASN A 408 -1.89 -12.38 12.91
CA ASN A 408 -1.73 -13.35 11.82
C ASN A 408 -0.27 -13.42 11.35
N VAL A 409 0.40 -12.30 11.23
CA VAL A 409 1.82 -12.21 10.85
C VAL A 409 2.72 -12.84 11.93
N ASP A 410 2.50 -12.51 13.19
CA ASP A 410 3.27 -13.00 14.32
C ASP A 410 3.09 -14.52 14.52
N ASN A 411 1.84 -15.00 14.45
CA ASN A 411 1.52 -16.43 14.56
C ASN A 411 2.16 -17.22 13.40
N ALA A 412 2.08 -16.72 12.17
CA ALA A 412 2.71 -17.38 11.03
C ALA A 412 4.25 -17.44 11.18
N ALA A 413 4.88 -16.36 11.63
CA ALA A 413 6.32 -16.37 11.91
C ALA A 413 6.69 -17.42 12.98
N LYS A 414 5.94 -17.51 14.08
CA LYS A 414 6.15 -18.50 15.15
C LYS A 414 5.95 -19.93 14.67
N GLU A 415 4.87 -20.22 13.95
CA GLU A 415 4.54 -21.56 13.46
C GLU A 415 5.63 -22.13 12.54
N TYR A 416 6.29 -21.28 11.79
CA TYR A 416 7.36 -21.68 10.86
C TYR A 416 8.78 -21.47 11.41
N GLY A 417 8.93 -21.24 12.73
CA GLY A 417 10.23 -21.15 13.41
C GLY A 417 11.01 -19.87 13.09
N MET A 418 10.30 -18.82 12.70
CA MET A 418 10.86 -17.51 12.35
C MET A 418 10.39 -16.40 13.30
N GLU A 419 10.27 -16.71 14.60
CA GLU A 419 9.79 -15.78 15.61
C GLU A 419 10.51 -14.42 15.54
N GLY A 420 9.75 -13.32 15.55
CA GLY A 420 10.28 -11.96 15.40
C GLY A 420 10.60 -11.53 13.96
N ASN A 421 10.56 -12.43 12.99
CA ASN A 421 10.71 -12.10 11.57
C ASN A 421 9.34 -11.80 10.93
N TYR A 422 8.85 -10.58 11.11
CA TYR A 422 7.54 -10.16 10.61
C TYR A 422 7.50 -9.99 9.09
N VAL A 423 8.65 -9.91 8.41
CA VAL A 423 8.72 -9.93 6.94
C VAL A 423 8.32 -11.31 6.41
N ALA A 424 8.96 -12.36 6.94
CA ALA A 424 8.62 -13.75 6.63
C ALA A 424 7.18 -14.06 7.05
N GLY A 425 6.80 -13.67 8.27
CA GLY A 425 5.44 -13.87 8.78
C GLY A 425 4.36 -13.26 7.88
N ALA A 426 4.57 -12.04 7.35
CA ALA A 426 3.62 -11.40 6.45
C ALA A 426 3.49 -12.15 5.11
N ASN A 427 4.60 -12.61 4.54
CA ASN A 427 4.57 -13.41 3.30
C ASN A 427 3.88 -14.75 3.53
N ILE A 428 4.20 -15.45 4.61
CA ILE A 428 3.62 -16.76 4.95
C ILE A 428 2.11 -16.63 5.23
N ALA A 429 1.70 -15.70 6.09
CA ALA A 429 0.29 -15.51 6.42
C ALA A 429 -0.54 -15.15 5.18
N GLY A 430 -0.04 -14.24 4.35
CA GLY A 430 -0.69 -13.88 3.09
C GLY A 430 -0.81 -15.06 2.12
N PHE A 431 0.27 -15.83 1.97
CA PHE A 431 0.31 -17.01 1.12
C PHE A 431 -0.68 -18.09 1.58
N LEU A 432 -0.65 -18.48 2.85
CA LEU A 432 -1.48 -19.57 3.36
C LEU A 432 -2.96 -19.34 3.09
N LYS A 433 -3.45 -18.12 3.30
CA LYS A 433 -4.85 -17.80 3.04
C LYS A 433 -5.22 -17.92 1.56
N VAL A 434 -4.35 -17.45 0.65
CA VAL A 434 -4.57 -17.59 -0.80
C VAL A 434 -4.47 -19.06 -1.20
N ALA A 435 -3.50 -19.79 -0.65
CA ALA A 435 -3.29 -21.20 -0.94
C ALA A 435 -4.49 -22.08 -0.54
N ASP A 436 -5.02 -21.84 0.66
CA ASP A 436 -6.19 -22.58 1.15
C ASP A 436 -7.41 -22.33 0.24
N ALA A 437 -7.64 -21.07 -0.16
CA ALA A 437 -8.74 -20.73 -1.05
C ALA A 437 -8.57 -21.35 -2.44
N MET A 438 -7.37 -21.25 -3.05
CA MET A 438 -7.07 -21.86 -4.36
C MET A 438 -7.20 -23.38 -4.34
N ASN A 439 -6.77 -24.04 -3.27
CA ASN A 439 -6.88 -25.48 -3.14
C ASN A 439 -8.34 -25.93 -2.94
N ALA A 440 -9.10 -25.20 -2.12
CA ALA A 440 -10.52 -25.52 -1.86
C ALA A 440 -11.40 -25.33 -3.10
N GLN A 441 -11.09 -24.37 -3.96
CA GLN A 441 -11.83 -24.09 -5.19
C GLN A 441 -11.44 -24.99 -6.37
N GLY A 442 -10.32 -25.71 -6.25
CA GLY A 442 -9.84 -26.62 -7.28
C GLY A 442 -9.01 -25.93 -8.39
N ILE A 443 -9.06 -26.51 -9.58
CA ILE A 443 -8.33 -26.00 -10.75
C ILE A 443 -9.32 -25.23 -11.63
N VAL A 444 -9.36 -23.93 -11.44
CA VAL A 444 -10.23 -22.98 -12.14
C VAL A 444 -9.40 -21.92 -12.84
#